data_f0c1d5931c224a4415c5929a77f13851
#
_entry.id   f0c1d5931c224a4415c5929a77f13851
#
_cell.length_a   1.000
_cell.length_b   1.000
_cell.length_c   1.000
_cell.angle_alpha   90.00
_cell.angle_beta   90.00
_cell.angle_gamma   90.00
#
_symmetry.space_group_name_H-M   'P 1'
#
loop_
_entity.id
_entity.type
_entity.pdbx_description
1 polymer ?
#
loop_
_entity_poly.entity_id
_entity_poly.type
_entity_poly.pdbx_seq_one_letter_code
_entity_poly.pdbx_strand_id
1 'polypeptide(L)'
;MRYMLYDSDQSMVSLDRELEYLRNYVDLQRMRFEGDVTIDFEVHGTVRGCRIEPMLLIPFVENAVKHGVSFVQEPYIHVVFSIDHGQLNFQVKNKKGKMKDDVKDESSGIGLKNVLRRLDLLYPNQHVLTICDTEEVFEVDLQMTLQQN
;
A
#
# COMPACT_ATOMS: atom_id res chain seq x y z
N MET A 1 -4.93 19.63 -21.42
CA MET A 1 -4.27 19.47 -20.26
C MET A 1 -4.33 20.54 -19.22
N ARG A 2 -5.14 21.52 -19.45
CA ARG A 2 -5.36 22.53 -18.43
C ARG A 2 -5.97 21.94 -17.15
N TYR A 3 -6.58 20.75 -17.25
CA TYR A 3 -7.08 20.06 -16.07
C TYR A 3 -5.98 19.77 -15.06
N MET A 4 -4.81 19.42 -15.52
CA MET A 4 -3.71 19.14 -14.62
C MET A 4 -3.21 20.37 -13.90
N LEU A 5 -3.33 21.53 -14.53
CA LEU A 5 -2.95 22.79 -13.91
C LEU A 5 -3.98 23.23 -12.87
N TYR A 6 -5.25 23.04 -13.14
CA TYR A 6 -6.30 23.37 -12.20
C TYR A 6 -6.33 22.42 -11.02
N ASP A 7 -6.01 21.16 -11.29
CA ASP A 7 -6.19 20.10 -10.35
C ASP A 7 -4.96 19.83 -9.50
N SER A 8 -3.91 20.64 -9.64
CA SER A 8 -2.71 20.42 -8.83
C SER A 8 -3.03 20.43 -7.33
N ASP A 9 -3.95 21.32 -6.91
CA ASP A 9 -4.41 21.36 -5.53
C ASP A 9 -5.59 20.42 -5.26
N GLN A 10 -6.29 20.00 -6.33
CA GLN A 10 -7.45 19.13 -6.25
C GLN A 10 -7.12 17.69 -6.58
N SER A 11 -5.87 17.43 -6.99
CA SER A 11 -5.43 16.06 -7.27
C SER A 11 -5.39 15.20 -6.00
N MET A 12 -5.26 15.86 -4.86
CA MET A 12 -5.24 15.16 -3.58
C MET A 12 -6.65 14.77 -3.16
N VAL A 13 -6.80 13.58 -2.62
CA VAL A 13 -8.08 13.11 -2.11
C VAL A 13 -8.04 13.01 -0.59
N SER A 14 -9.21 12.96 0.02
CA SER A 14 -9.26 12.75 1.47
C SER A 14 -8.71 11.37 1.81
N LEU A 15 -8.06 11.27 2.95
CA LEU A 15 -7.52 9.99 3.41
C LEU A 15 -8.64 8.98 3.65
N ASP A 16 -9.81 9.43 4.09
CA ASP A 16 -10.98 8.58 4.25
C ASP A 16 -11.34 7.87 2.95
N ARG A 17 -11.29 8.60 1.85
CA ARG A 17 -11.63 8.06 0.53
C ARG A 17 -10.62 7.01 0.09
N GLU A 18 -9.34 7.29 0.32
CA GLU A 18 -8.27 6.35 0.00
C GLU A 18 -8.40 5.07 0.84
N LEU A 19 -8.70 5.21 2.12
CA LEU A 19 -8.95 4.07 2.99
C LEU A 19 -10.15 3.26 2.55
N GLU A 20 -11.22 3.92 2.14
CA GLU A 20 -12.40 3.23 1.63
C GLU A 20 -12.05 2.40 0.40
N TYR A 21 -11.25 2.97 -0.50
CA TYR A 21 -10.78 2.26 -1.69
C TYR A 21 -9.95 1.04 -1.31
N LEU A 22 -9.02 1.20 -0.39
CA LEU A 22 -8.18 0.09 0.09
C LEU A 22 -9.02 -1.00 0.76
N ARG A 23 -9.98 -0.59 1.57
CA ARG A 23 -10.86 -1.52 2.27
C ARG A 23 -11.70 -2.34 1.28
N ASN A 24 -12.23 -1.67 0.27
CA ASN A 24 -12.99 -2.34 -0.79
C ASN A 24 -12.11 -3.33 -1.56
N TYR A 25 -10.88 -2.94 -1.87
CA TYR A 25 -9.93 -3.83 -2.53
C TYR A 25 -9.66 -5.08 -1.69
N VAL A 26 -9.40 -4.88 -0.40
CA VAL A 26 -9.15 -6.00 0.53
C VAL A 26 -10.36 -6.93 0.61
N ASP A 27 -11.55 -6.36 0.70
CA ASP A 27 -12.78 -7.16 0.77
C ASP A 27 -12.98 -7.99 -0.49
N LEU A 28 -12.70 -7.42 -1.67
CA LEU A 28 -12.77 -8.16 -2.91
C LEU A 28 -11.78 -9.31 -2.95
N GLN A 29 -10.58 -9.11 -2.43
CA GLN A 29 -9.58 -10.18 -2.38
C GLN A 29 -9.97 -11.27 -1.40
N ARG A 30 -10.57 -10.91 -0.27
CA ARG A 30 -11.09 -11.90 0.67
C ARG A 30 -12.15 -12.78 0.01
N MET A 31 -13.04 -12.18 -0.77
CA MET A 31 -14.05 -12.92 -1.52
C MET A 31 -13.41 -13.84 -2.56
N ARG A 32 -12.41 -13.32 -3.25
CA ARG A 32 -11.71 -14.08 -4.30
C ARG A 32 -11.06 -15.35 -3.75
N PHE A 33 -10.45 -15.24 -2.57
CA PHE A 33 -9.70 -16.36 -1.99
C PHE A 33 -10.52 -17.26 -1.06
N GLU A 34 -11.76 -16.88 -0.77
CA GLU A 34 -12.72 -17.71 -0.01
C GLU A 34 -12.18 -18.29 1.30
N GLY A 35 -11.34 -17.50 1.99
CA GLY A 35 -10.78 -17.93 3.27
C GLY A 35 -9.44 -18.66 3.16
N ASP A 36 -8.96 -18.93 1.96
CA ASP A 36 -7.66 -19.58 1.79
C ASP A 36 -6.49 -18.68 2.16
N VAL A 37 -6.73 -17.39 2.22
CA VAL A 37 -5.73 -16.38 2.57
C VAL A 37 -6.29 -15.53 3.71
N THR A 38 -5.49 -15.36 4.76
CA THR A 38 -5.85 -14.46 5.85
C THR A 38 -5.41 -13.06 5.48
N ILE A 39 -6.36 -12.13 5.36
CA ILE A 39 -6.04 -10.73 5.08
C ILE A 39 -6.58 -9.89 6.24
N ASP A 40 -5.67 -9.31 7.02
CA ASP A 40 -6.03 -8.43 8.12
C ASP A 40 -5.81 -6.98 7.70
N PHE A 41 -6.78 -6.15 7.97
CA PHE A 41 -6.72 -4.72 7.66
C PHE A 41 -7.10 -3.95 8.91
N GLU A 42 -6.15 -3.20 9.46
CA GLU A 42 -6.35 -2.44 10.69
C GLU A 42 -6.10 -0.96 10.43
N VAL A 43 -6.96 -0.14 11.00
CA VAL A 43 -6.82 1.31 10.95
C VAL A 43 -6.83 1.85 12.37
N HIS A 44 -5.82 2.63 12.71
CA HIS A 44 -5.66 3.25 14.02
C HIS A 44 -5.50 4.76 13.87
N GLY A 45 -6.14 5.51 14.73
CA GLY A 45 -6.03 6.96 14.76
C GLY A 45 -7.13 7.65 13.98
N THR A 46 -6.98 8.95 13.83
CA THR A 46 -7.99 9.81 13.21
C THR A 46 -7.54 10.24 11.82
N VAL A 47 -8.26 9.79 10.81
CA VAL A 47 -7.93 10.08 9.42
C VAL A 47 -8.55 11.39 8.92
N ARG A 48 -9.45 11.96 9.70
CA ARG A 48 -10.20 13.16 9.31
C ARG A 48 -9.27 14.33 9.05
N GLY A 49 -9.54 15.05 7.97
CA GLY A 49 -8.79 16.26 7.62
C GLY A 49 -7.46 16.03 6.94
N CYS A 50 -7.07 14.79 6.73
CA CYS A 50 -5.84 14.47 6.03
C CYS A 50 -6.12 14.23 4.54
N ARG A 51 -5.16 14.59 3.71
CA ARG A 51 -5.24 14.43 2.26
C ARG A 51 -4.01 13.70 1.74
N ILE A 52 -4.20 12.91 0.71
CA ILE A 52 -3.14 12.09 0.14
C ILE A 52 -3.29 12.05 -1.38
N GLU A 53 -2.18 11.84 -2.07
CA GLU A 53 -2.19 11.56 -3.50
C GLU A 53 -3.01 10.29 -3.76
N PRO A 54 -3.97 10.32 -4.70
CA PRO A 54 -4.82 9.15 -4.94
C PRO A 54 -4.02 7.96 -5.47
N MET A 55 -4.43 6.77 -5.08
CA MET A 55 -3.86 5.50 -5.56
C MET A 55 -2.39 5.32 -5.23
N LEU A 56 -1.91 6.01 -4.20
CA LEU A 56 -0.50 5.92 -3.79
C LEU A 56 -0.19 4.66 -3.00
N LEU A 57 -1.13 4.23 -2.18
CA LEU A 57 -0.92 3.12 -1.25
C LEU A 57 -1.33 1.76 -1.82
N ILE A 58 -2.26 1.75 -2.76
CA ILE A 58 -2.80 0.51 -3.32
C ILE A 58 -1.73 -0.39 -3.96
N PRO A 59 -0.70 0.12 -4.64
CA PRO A 59 0.32 -0.74 -5.23
C PRO A 59 1.03 -1.63 -4.22
N PHE A 60 1.19 -1.17 -2.98
CA PHE A 60 1.83 -1.98 -1.95
C PHE A 60 0.95 -3.17 -1.56
N VAL A 61 -0.36 -2.97 -1.47
CA VAL A 61 -1.30 -4.04 -1.15
C VAL A 61 -1.44 -5.00 -2.34
N GLU A 62 -1.50 -4.47 -3.55
CA GLU A 62 -1.53 -5.29 -4.76
C GLU A 62 -0.30 -6.19 -4.86
N ASN A 63 0.86 -5.62 -4.56
CA ASN A 63 2.11 -6.38 -4.54
C ASN A 63 2.07 -7.53 -3.52
N ALA A 64 1.54 -7.25 -2.33
CA ALA A 64 1.42 -8.26 -1.29
C ALA A 64 0.48 -9.39 -1.71
N VAL A 65 -0.65 -9.04 -2.34
CA VAL A 65 -1.59 -10.05 -2.86
C VAL A 65 -0.93 -10.89 -3.95
N LYS A 66 -0.23 -10.24 -4.87
CA LYS A 66 0.41 -10.93 -5.98
C LYS A 66 1.48 -11.93 -5.53
N HIS A 67 2.27 -11.56 -4.53
CA HIS A 67 3.41 -12.35 -4.10
C HIS A 67 3.18 -13.17 -2.85
N GLY A 68 2.15 -12.86 -2.08
CA GLY A 68 1.90 -13.51 -0.80
C GLY A 68 0.92 -14.66 -0.83
N VAL A 69 0.38 -15.01 -1.99
CA VAL A 69 -0.73 -15.95 -2.07
C VAL A 69 -0.35 -17.27 -2.75
N SER A 70 0.35 -17.20 -3.87
CA SER A 70 0.68 -18.38 -4.66
C SER A 70 1.81 -19.19 -4.04
N PHE A 71 1.60 -20.51 -3.90
CA PHE A 71 2.61 -21.45 -3.40
C PHE A 71 3.06 -21.18 -1.97
N VAL A 72 2.21 -20.55 -1.17
CA VAL A 72 2.50 -20.23 0.22
C VAL A 72 1.60 -21.10 1.10
N GLN A 73 2.20 -21.71 2.13
CA GLN A 73 1.42 -22.43 3.14
C GLN A 73 0.91 -21.42 4.15
N GLU A 74 -0.39 -21.52 4.47
CA GLU A 74 -1.04 -20.62 5.39
C GLU A 74 -0.73 -19.15 5.07
N PRO A 75 -1.06 -18.72 3.84
CA PRO A 75 -0.72 -17.36 3.42
C PRO A 75 -1.46 -16.32 4.24
N TYR A 76 -0.76 -15.22 4.52
CA TYR A 76 -1.37 -14.07 5.19
C TYR A 76 -0.86 -12.77 4.60
N ILE A 77 -1.70 -11.76 4.71
CA ILE A 77 -1.37 -10.40 4.37
C ILE A 77 -1.86 -9.53 5.51
N HIS A 78 -0.98 -8.76 6.11
CA HIS A 78 -1.34 -7.84 7.18
C HIS A 78 -1.13 -6.41 6.69
N VAL A 79 -2.19 -5.62 6.74
CA VAL A 79 -2.14 -4.20 6.40
C VAL A 79 -2.49 -3.42 7.65
N VAL A 80 -1.59 -2.57 8.09
CA VAL A 80 -1.79 -1.73 9.27
C VAL A 80 -1.62 -0.27 8.86
N PHE A 81 -2.61 0.51 9.19
CA PHE A 81 -2.68 1.92 8.87
C PHE A 81 -2.82 2.70 10.16
N SER A 82 -1.84 3.52 10.48
CA SER A 82 -1.87 4.35 11.68
C SER A 82 -1.69 5.81 11.29
N ILE A 83 -2.49 6.68 11.87
CA ILE A 83 -2.42 8.11 11.57
C ILE A 83 -2.54 8.90 12.86
N ASP A 84 -1.63 9.86 13.04
CA ASP A 84 -1.61 10.74 14.20
C ASP A 84 -1.07 12.09 13.77
N HIS A 85 -1.89 13.12 13.90
CA HIS A 85 -1.51 14.51 13.58
C HIS A 85 -0.85 14.64 12.19
N GLY A 86 -1.45 14.00 11.19
CA GLY A 86 -0.91 14.06 9.83
C GLY A 86 0.27 13.13 9.56
N GLN A 87 0.75 12.45 10.57
CA GLN A 87 1.81 11.45 10.40
C GLN A 87 1.19 10.10 10.13
N LEU A 88 1.39 9.61 8.93
CA LEU A 88 0.90 8.30 8.50
C LEU A 88 2.00 7.27 8.68
N ASN A 89 1.63 6.13 9.26
CA ASN A 89 2.47 4.95 9.25
C ASN A 89 1.67 3.83 8.59
N PHE A 90 2.14 3.36 7.46
CA PHE A 90 1.47 2.35 6.66
C PHE A 90 2.38 1.14 6.50
N GLN A 91 1.92 0.00 6.98
CA GLN A 91 2.70 -1.23 6.94
C GLN A 91 1.92 -2.30 6.19
N VAL A 92 2.61 -2.98 5.28
CA VAL A 92 2.08 -4.12 4.56
C VAL A 92 3.07 -5.26 4.69
N LYS A 93 2.59 -6.39 5.18
CA LYS A 93 3.43 -7.56 5.40
C LYS A 93 2.76 -8.78 4.79
N ASN A 94 3.51 -9.55 4.05
CA ASN A 94 3.02 -10.82 3.53
C ASN A 94 4.03 -11.92 3.72
N LYS A 95 3.52 -13.13 3.89
CA LYS A 95 4.35 -14.33 3.93
C LYS A 95 4.80 -14.64 2.50
N LYS A 96 6.03 -15.10 2.36
CA LYS A 96 6.59 -15.47 1.05
C LYS A 96 6.54 -16.97 0.85
N GLY A 97 6.32 -17.39 -0.37
CA GLY A 97 6.39 -18.79 -0.74
C GLY A 97 7.82 -19.25 -0.91
N LYS A 98 8.02 -20.54 -0.74
CA LYS A 98 9.34 -21.16 -0.88
C LYS A 98 9.72 -21.43 -2.32
N MET A 99 8.82 -21.23 -3.26
CA MET A 99 9.16 -21.44 -4.66
C MET A 99 10.06 -20.33 -5.14
N LYS A 100 11.22 -20.77 -5.54
CA LYS A 100 12.23 -19.90 -6.10
C LYS A 100 11.81 -19.42 -7.49
N ASP A 101 11.68 -18.16 -7.62
CA ASP A 101 12.55 -17.31 -8.41
C ASP A 101 12.59 -17.49 -9.91
N ASP A 102 12.10 -18.59 -10.44
CA ASP A 102 12.17 -18.80 -11.87
C ASP A 102 11.15 -17.95 -12.61
N VAL A 103 10.29 -17.31 -11.85
CA VAL A 103 9.33 -16.38 -12.43
C VAL A 103 9.51 -15.04 -11.74
N LYS A 104 10.60 -14.38 -12.05
CA LYS A 104 10.65 -12.94 -11.81
C LYS A 104 9.64 -12.34 -12.76
N ASP A 105 8.48 -12.14 -12.24
CA ASP A 105 7.47 -11.40 -12.96
C ASP A 105 7.95 -9.96 -13.03
N GLU A 106 8.48 -9.58 -14.17
CA GLU A 106 9.00 -8.23 -14.39
C GLU A 106 7.95 -7.16 -14.13
N SER A 107 6.67 -7.52 -14.28
CA SER A 107 5.58 -6.57 -14.07
C SER A 107 5.45 -6.14 -12.62
N SER A 108 5.82 -6.99 -11.65
CA SER A 108 5.71 -6.64 -10.24
C SER A 108 6.77 -5.63 -9.81
N GLY A 109 7.97 -5.72 -10.37
CA GLY A 109 9.01 -4.74 -10.12
C GLY A 109 8.64 -3.36 -10.62
N ILE A 110 7.91 -3.29 -11.73
CA ILE A 110 7.48 -2.03 -12.33
C ILE A 110 6.49 -1.30 -11.42
N GLY A 111 5.53 -2.01 -10.84
CA GLY A 111 4.54 -1.39 -9.95
C GLY A 111 5.18 -0.72 -8.75
N LEU A 112 6.09 -1.40 -8.08
CA LEU A 112 6.80 -0.82 -6.94
C LEU A 112 7.73 0.31 -7.36
N LYS A 113 8.46 0.16 -8.46
CA LYS A 113 9.32 1.23 -8.96
C LYS A 113 8.54 2.51 -9.23
N ASN A 114 7.36 2.38 -9.80
CA ASN A 114 6.52 3.53 -10.10
C ASN A 114 6.06 4.24 -8.83
N VAL A 115 5.65 3.50 -7.81
CA VAL A 115 5.20 4.11 -6.57
C VAL A 115 6.37 4.74 -5.82
N LEU A 116 7.54 4.12 -5.81
CA LEU A 116 8.74 4.69 -5.21
C LEU A 116 9.08 6.04 -5.87
N ARG A 117 9.00 6.07 -7.18
CA ARG A 117 9.26 7.30 -7.94
C ARG A 117 8.23 8.38 -7.62
N ARG A 118 6.96 8.00 -7.50
CA ARG A 118 5.91 8.95 -7.12
C ARG A 118 6.15 9.52 -5.72
N LEU A 119 6.56 8.68 -4.79
CA LEU A 119 6.89 9.14 -3.44
C LEU A 119 8.02 10.17 -3.47
N ASP A 120 9.07 9.91 -4.23
CA ASP A 120 10.19 10.85 -4.33
C ASP A 120 9.79 12.17 -4.96
N LEU A 121 8.90 12.12 -5.94
CA LEU A 121 8.46 13.31 -6.66
C LEU A 121 7.42 14.12 -5.88
N LEU A 122 6.49 13.45 -5.21
CA LEU A 122 5.35 14.10 -4.59
C LEU A 122 5.53 14.38 -3.09
N TYR A 123 6.36 13.59 -2.44
CA TYR A 123 6.61 13.73 -1.00
C TYR A 123 8.11 13.80 -0.70
N PRO A 124 8.84 14.71 -1.37
CA PRO A 124 10.28 14.82 -1.13
C PRO A 124 10.54 15.23 0.32
N ASN A 125 11.42 14.52 0.99
CA ASN A 125 11.75 14.74 2.41
C ASN A 125 10.55 14.61 3.36
N GLN A 126 9.42 14.10 2.89
CA GLN A 126 8.22 13.92 3.69
C GLN A 126 7.80 12.46 3.79
N HIS A 127 8.67 11.55 3.38
CA HIS A 127 8.41 10.13 3.52
C HIS A 127 9.69 9.38 3.85
N VAL A 128 9.51 8.27 4.55
CA VAL A 128 10.57 7.29 4.79
C VAL A 128 9.99 5.93 4.45
N LEU A 129 10.62 5.24 3.53
CA LEU A 129 10.20 3.91 3.12
C LEU A 129 11.26 2.90 3.49
N THR A 130 10.86 1.88 4.23
CA THR A 130 11.72 0.77 4.60
C THR A 130 11.13 -0.52 4.04
N ILE A 131 11.93 -1.28 3.32
CA ILE A 131 11.51 -2.57 2.77
C ILE A 131 12.39 -3.64 3.40
N CYS A 132 11.75 -4.61 4.04
CA CYS A 132 12.43 -5.76 4.62
C CYS A 132 12.02 -6.99 3.82
N ASP A 133 12.98 -7.58 3.14
CA ASP A 133 12.75 -8.74 2.27
C ASP A 133 13.62 -9.89 2.75
N THR A 134 12.99 -10.82 3.50
CA THR A 134 13.66 -12.02 3.98
C THR A 134 13.15 -13.22 3.18
N GLU A 135 13.66 -14.40 3.46
CA GLU A 135 13.22 -15.61 2.79
C GLU A 135 11.77 -15.96 3.11
N GLU A 136 11.28 -15.54 4.27
CA GLU A 136 9.96 -15.93 4.76
C GLU A 136 8.91 -14.83 4.65
N VAL A 137 9.34 -13.57 4.64
CA VAL A 137 8.45 -12.43 4.77
C VAL A 137 8.91 -11.27 3.91
N PHE A 138 7.96 -10.59 3.29
CA PHE A 138 8.17 -9.31 2.64
C PHE A 138 7.36 -8.26 3.39
N GLU A 139 8.01 -7.20 3.84
CA GLU A 139 7.37 -6.17 4.63
C GLU A 139 7.74 -4.78 4.11
N VAL A 140 6.74 -3.95 3.94
CA VAL A 140 6.90 -2.54 3.59
C VAL A 140 6.45 -1.71 4.78
N ASP A 141 7.28 -0.75 5.17
CA ASP A 141 6.95 0.23 6.21
C ASP A 141 7.13 1.61 5.61
N LEU A 142 6.04 2.32 5.43
CA LEU A 142 6.02 3.66 4.86
C LEU A 142 5.55 4.65 5.89
N GLN A 143 6.39 5.63 6.18
CA GLN A 143 6.05 6.76 7.03
C GLN A 143 5.95 8.01 6.18
N MET A 144 4.87 8.75 6.32
CA MET A 144 4.62 9.94 5.52
C MET A 144 4.05 11.05 6.36
N THR A 145 4.40 12.27 5.99
CA THR A 145 3.74 13.47 6.53
C THR A 145 2.70 13.91 5.52
N LEU A 146 1.43 13.92 5.93
CA LEU A 146 0.32 14.26 5.05
C LEU A 146 -0.15 15.67 5.29
N GLN A 147 -0.72 16.26 4.24
CA GLN A 147 -1.34 17.57 4.31
C GLN A 147 -2.63 17.47 5.14
N GLN A 148 -2.79 18.41 6.05
CA GLN A 148 -4.00 18.52 6.86
C GLN A 148 -4.76 19.78 6.48
N ASN A 149 -6.07 19.70 6.58
CA ASN A 149 -6.94 20.87 6.39
C ASN A 149 -7.02 21.70 7.67
#